data_ccd2683d924a96baa930e22ba9b8427d
#
_entry.id   ccd2683d924a96baa930e22ba9b8427d
#
_cell.length_a   1.000
_cell.length_b   1.000
_cell.length_c   1.000
_cell.angle_alpha   90.00
_cell.angle_beta   90.00
_cell.angle_gamma   90.00
#
_symmetry.space_group_name_H-M   'P 1'
#
loop_
_entity.id
_entity.type
_entity.pdbx_description
1 polymer ?
#
loop_
_entity_poly.entity_id
_entity_poly.type
_entity_poly.pdbx_seq_one_letter_code
_entity_poly.pdbx_strand_id
1 'polypeptide(L)'
;MSANRLYLYDSTLRDGQQTQGVDFTVGDKIAIAHELDAIGIDYVEGGWPGANPTDDAFFAAAPALRRARLSAFGMTRRPGRRPEEDAGLMRILDSGAPVVCMVGKTWDFHVEIALRSTLAENLEMIADSIAFARGRVAEVMFDAEHFFDGYKANPDFALRCIEAALNAGARWAVLCDTNGGSLPHEVEAITREVAARFPGERLGIHCHDDTGNAVANSLAAVRSGIRQVQGTLNGLGERCGNANLVSLLPTLMLKMGYETGLSREDLRQLTHVSRVVDERLNRAHDRHAPYVGENAFAHKGGLHVSAVEKDARSYEHVHPEDVGNTRKILVSDQAGRSNVLSLLREVGLVIEANDPRVDRLVRLVKEREFIGYTYDGAEASFELLARQELEQLTPPFELVSYRVTDERRMTETGVPFTLAEATMKVRVDGEMHMTVAEGNGPVNALDRALRKALLTAYPALVDMHLVDYKVRILGSGAGTDALIRVMIESTDGSGRRWTTVGVSSNVIEASWQALSDAVAYKLHA
;
A
#
# COMPACT_ATOMS: atom_id res chain seq x y z
N MET A 1 -4.41 28.77 -19.25
CA MET A 1 -4.51 27.49 -18.48
C MET A 1 -5.96 27.34 -18.07
N SER A 2 -6.50 26.11 -18.09
CA SER A 2 -7.87 25.87 -17.57
C SER A 2 -7.90 26.23 -16.09
N ALA A 3 -8.93 26.96 -15.67
CA ALA A 3 -9.14 27.33 -14.25
C ALA A 3 -9.30 26.09 -13.35
N ASN A 4 -9.50 24.92 -13.97
CA ASN A 4 -9.76 23.64 -13.31
C ASN A 4 -8.53 22.71 -13.27
N ARG A 5 -7.34 23.16 -13.73
CA ARG A 5 -6.09 22.37 -13.74
C ARG A 5 -5.42 22.39 -12.38
N LEU A 6 -5.14 21.19 -11.84
CA LEU A 6 -4.32 20.96 -10.66
C LEU A 6 -2.95 20.42 -11.06
N TYR A 7 -1.93 20.84 -10.36
CA TYR A 7 -0.56 20.36 -10.49
C TYR A 7 -0.22 19.45 -9.31
N LEU A 8 0.35 18.31 -9.62
CA LEU A 8 0.64 17.24 -8.65
C LEU A 8 2.14 17.19 -8.40
N TYR A 9 2.53 17.18 -7.15
CA TYR A 9 3.90 17.10 -6.71
C TYR A 9 4.06 15.89 -5.80
N ASP A 10 4.86 14.93 -6.22
CA ASP A 10 5.16 13.73 -5.44
C ASP A 10 6.47 13.89 -4.69
N SER A 11 6.43 13.66 -3.39
CA SER A 11 7.56 13.73 -2.47
C SER A 11 7.92 12.35 -1.88
N THR A 12 7.48 11.26 -2.51
CA THR A 12 7.74 9.89 -2.03
C THR A 12 9.22 9.60 -1.84
N LEU A 13 10.06 10.08 -2.79
CA LEU A 13 11.49 9.77 -2.79
C LEU A 13 12.32 10.66 -1.84
N ARG A 14 11.73 11.72 -1.27
CA ARG A 14 12.38 12.58 -0.28
C ARG A 14 11.69 12.49 1.08
N ASP A 15 10.47 13.03 1.22
CA ASP A 15 9.72 13.04 2.47
C ASP A 15 9.22 11.62 2.83
N GLY A 16 8.76 10.89 1.81
CA GLY A 16 8.39 9.48 1.98
C GLY A 16 9.53 8.62 2.48
N GLN A 17 10.78 8.92 2.13
CA GLN A 17 11.96 8.22 2.65
C GLN A 17 12.19 8.45 4.16
N GLN A 18 11.61 9.48 4.75
CA GLN A 18 11.70 9.75 6.19
C GLN A 18 10.79 8.85 7.04
N THR A 19 9.97 8.01 6.40
CA THR A 19 9.18 6.99 7.12
C THR A 19 10.12 6.00 7.82
N GLN A 20 9.84 5.68 9.07
CA GLN A 20 10.61 4.69 9.81
C GLN A 20 10.62 3.33 9.08
N GLY A 21 11.83 2.80 8.80
CA GLY A 21 12.01 1.52 8.11
C GLY A 21 11.80 1.60 6.59
N VAL A 22 11.81 2.79 6.00
CA VAL A 22 11.90 3.02 4.56
C VAL A 22 13.34 3.39 4.21
N ASP A 23 13.91 2.64 3.28
CA ASP A 23 15.25 2.89 2.75
C ASP A 23 15.25 2.55 1.25
N PHE A 24 15.26 3.59 0.41
CA PHE A 24 15.30 3.43 -1.03
C PHE A 24 16.75 3.39 -1.52
N THR A 25 17.09 2.37 -2.29
CA THR A 25 18.31 2.39 -3.08
C THR A 25 18.17 3.38 -4.25
N VAL A 26 19.29 3.74 -4.89
CA VAL A 26 19.27 4.55 -6.12
C VAL A 26 18.42 3.90 -7.20
N GLY A 27 18.50 2.58 -7.35
CA GLY A 27 17.68 1.82 -8.30
C GLY A 27 16.17 1.90 -8.00
N ASP A 28 15.79 1.85 -6.72
CA ASP A 28 14.39 2.00 -6.32
C ASP A 28 13.87 3.40 -6.61
N LYS A 29 14.65 4.44 -6.28
CA LYS A 29 14.30 5.83 -6.60
C LYS A 29 14.08 6.04 -8.09
N ILE A 30 14.98 5.52 -8.93
CA ILE A 30 14.85 5.62 -10.39
C ILE A 30 13.59 4.89 -10.88
N ALA A 31 13.34 3.67 -10.40
CA ALA A 31 12.16 2.90 -10.79
C ALA A 31 10.86 3.61 -10.41
N ILE A 32 10.74 4.08 -9.16
CA ILE A 32 9.55 4.81 -8.68
C ILE A 32 9.38 6.14 -9.44
N ALA A 33 10.47 6.87 -9.73
CA ALA A 33 10.40 8.09 -10.52
C ALA A 33 9.84 7.84 -11.93
N HIS A 34 10.19 6.72 -12.56
CA HIS A 34 9.63 6.33 -13.87
C HIS A 34 8.15 5.95 -13.80
N GLU A 35 7.70 5.28 -12.74
CA GLU A 35 6.28 4.99 -12.53
C GLU A 35 5.47 6.28 -12.37
N LEU A 36 5.96 7.23 -11.55
CA LEU A 36 5.33 8.53 -11.37
C LEU A 36 5.28 9.35 -12.66
N ASP A 37 6.36 9.33 -13.45
CA ASP A 37 6.41 9.95 -14.77
C ASP A 37 5.40 9.32 -15.73
N ALA A 38 5.34 7.99 -15.77
CA ALA A 38 4.46 7.23 -16.65
C ALA A 38 2.98 7.55 -16.41
N ILE A 39 2.56 7.65 -15.14
CA ILE A 39 1.17 8.00 -14.82
C ILE A 39 0.86 9.49 -14.98
N GLY A 40 1.85 10.36 -15.12
CA GLY A 40 1.66 11.79 -15.39
C GLY A 40 1.63 12.71 -14.19
N ILE A 41 2.36 12.39 -13.14
CA ILE A 41 2.68 13.35 -12.08
C ILE A 41 3.46 14.52 -12.69
N ASP A 42 3.17 15.76 -12.26
CA ASP A 42 3.80 16.96 -12.83
C ASP A 42 5.23 17.17 -12.29
N TYR A 43 5.46 16.86 -11.01
CA TYR A 43 6.75 17.05 -10.35
C TYR A 43 7.09 15.85 -9.47
N VAL A 44 8.33 15.40 -9.57
CA VAL A 44 8.89 14.32 -8.74
C VAL A 44 10.05 14.88 -7.92
N GLU A 45 9.92 14.89 -6.60
CA GLU A 45 10.97 15.32 -5.69
C GLU A 45 11.96 14.18 -5.44
N GLY A 46 13.14 14.28 -6.05
CA GLY A 46 14.11 13.18 -6.06
C GLY A 46 14.88 12.99 -4.76
N GLY A 47 14.99 14.03 -3.94
CA GLY A 47 15.78 14.00 -2.71
C GLY A 47 16.40 15.35 -2.38
N TRP A 48 17.32 15.34 -1.40
CA TRP A 48 18.08 16.50 -0.95
C TRP A 48 19.57 16.36 -1.30
N PRO A 49 20.03 16.93 -2.43
CA PRO A 49 21.43 16.91 -2.82
C PRO A 49 22.34 17.45 -1.72
N GLY A 50 23.38 16.69 -1.38
CA GLY A 50 24.32 17.01 -0.32
C GLY A 50 23.90 16.60 1.08
N ALA A 51 22.71 16.05 1.28
CA ALA A 51 22.28 15.53 2.56
C ALA A 51 22.77 14.07 2.81
N ASN A 52 22.77 13.25 1.76
CA ASN A 52 23.21 11.86 1.83
C ASN A 52 23.73 11.37 0.47
N PRO A 53 24.58 10.29 0.45
CA PRO A 53 25.15 9.77 -0.78
C PRO A 53 24.12 9.18 -1.78
N THR A 54 23.01 8.64 -1.29
CA THR A 54 21.96 8.05 -2.15
C THR A 54 21.28 9.12 -2.99
N ASP A 55 20.95 10.27 -2.40
CA ASP A 55 20.37 11.40 -3.13
C ASP A 55 21.37 11.98 -4.13
N ASP A 56 22.66 12.16 -3.72
CA ASP A 56 23.70 12.61 -4.64
C ASP A 56 23.84 11.67 -5.84
N ALA A 57 23.84 10.35 -5.62
CA ALA A 57 23.93 9.35 -6.68
C ALA A 57 22.68 9.31 -7.57
N PHE A 58 21.48 9.53 -7.01
CA PHE A 58 20.23 9.62 -7.77
C PHE A 58 20.26 10.79 -8.75
N PHE A 59 20.64 11.99 -8.30
CA PHE A 59 20.75 13.16 -9.18
C PHE A 59 21.88 13.01 -10.21
N ALA A 60 22.99 12.39 -9.83
CA ALA A 60 24.08 12.06 -10.77
C ALA A 60 23.65 11.06 -11.87
N ALA A 61 22.76 10.12 -11.56
CA ALA A 61 22.18 9.20 -12.53
C ALA A 61 21.23 9.89 -13.51
N ALA A 62 20.69 11.06 -13.16
CA ALA A 62 19.84 11.92 -13.98
C ALA A 62 18.72 11.13 -14.72
N PRO A 63 17.73 10.54 -14.02
CA PRO A 63 16.68 9.76 -14.68
C PRO A 63 15.96 10.60 -15.74
N ALA A 64 15.81 10.02 -16.93
CA ALA A 64 15.13 10.70 -18.03
C ALA A 64 13.62 10.62 -17.86
N LEU A 65 13.01 11.67 -17.34
CA LEU A 65 11.57 11.82 -17.22
C LEU A 65 11.00 12.55 -18.46
N ARG A 66 9.85 12.10 -18.94
CA ARG A 66 9.22 12.59 -20.17
C ARG A 66 8.10 13.61 -19.91
N ARG A 67 7.34 13.40 -18.84
CA ARG A 67 6.16 14.19 -18.46
C ARG A 67 6.43 14.96 -17.19
N ALA A 68 7.02 14.31 -16.19
CA ALA A 68 7.34 14.89 -14.89
C ALA A 68 8.60 15.75 -14.95
N ARG A 69 8.64 16.78 -14.10
CA ARG A 69 9.85 17.58 -13.85
C ARG A 69 10.51 17.10 -12.58
N LEU A 70 11.79 16.76 -12.67
CA LEU A 70 12.58 16.40 -11.50
C LEU A 70 12.82 17.63 -10.64
N SER A 71 12.55 17.54 -9.33
CA SER A 71 12.77 18.59 -8.34
C SER A 71 13.82 18.16 -7.32
N ALA A 72 14.73 19.07 -6.99
CA ALA A 72 15.66 18.93 -5.88
C ALA A 72 15.14 19.73 -4.69
N PHE A 73 15.19 19.13 -3.50
CA PHE A 73 14.78 19.78 -2.25
C PHE A 73 15.98 20.36 -1.51
N GLY A 74 15.78 21.44 -0.79
CA GLY A 74 16.77 22.00 0.13
C GLY A 74 16.23 23.19 0.90
N MET A 75 17.12 23.93 1.58
CA MET A 75 16.76 25.08 2.39
C MET A 75 17.11 26.39 1.70
N THR A 76 16.44 27.47 2.10
CA THR A 76 16.93 28.82 1.86
C THR A 76 18.33 29.01 2.45
N ARG A 77 19.07 30.04 2.01
CA ARG A 77 20.40 30.34 2.57
C ARG A 77 20.39 30.46 4.10
N ARG A 78 21.51 30.20 4.73
CA ARG A 78 21.66 30.36 6.18
C ARG A 78 21.76 31.85 6.58
N PRO A 79 21.39 32.17 7.84
CA PRO A 79 21.57 33.52 8.39
C PRO A 79 23.02 34.03 8.22
N GLY A 80 23.19 35.32 7.91
CA GLY A 80 24.47 35.98 7.78
C GLY A 80 25.30 35.58 6.56
N ARG A 81 24.78 34.78 5.62
CA ARG A 81 25.47 34.36 4.38
C ARG A 81 24.78 34.97 3.16
N ARG A 82 25.54 35.19 2.09
CA ARG A 82 24.95 35.45 0.78
C ARG A 82 24.58 34.13 0.08
N PRO A 83 23.62 34.13 -0.85
CA PRO A 83 23.19 32.89 -1.54
C PRO A 83 24.34 32.17 -2.22
N GLU A 84 25.26 32.87 -2.88
CA GLU A 84 26.42 32.30 -3.58
C GLU A 84 27.46 31.69 -2.64
N GLU A 85 27.44 32.04 -1.37
CA GLU A 85 28.35 31.54 -0.33
C GLU A 85 27.75 30.40 0.48
N ASP A 86 26.47 30.10 0.29
CA ASP A 86 25.82 29.00 1.00
C ASP A 86 26.02 27.67 0.26
N ALA A 87 26.87 26.82 0.83
CA ALA A 87 27.22 25.54 0.22
C ALA A 87 26.02 24.60 0.07
N GLY A 88 25.02 24.69 0.97
CA GLY A 88 23.79 23.87 0.88
C GLY A 88 22.93 24.31 -0.30
N LEU A 89 22.70 25.63 -0.42
CA LEU A 89 21.95 26.21 -1.53
C LEU A 89 22.65 25.94 -2.88
N MET A 90 23.98 26.08 -2.93
CA MET A 90 24.74 25.79 -4.15
C MET A 90 24.60 24.32 -4.57
N ARG A 91 24.66 23.36 -3.63
CA ARG A 91 24.50 21.95 -3.96
C ARG A 91 23.16 21.59 -4.60
N ILE A 92 22.07 22.17 -4.14
CA ILE A 92 20.76 21.91 -4.76
C ILE A 92 20.66 22.54 -6.15
N LEU A 93 21.28 23.70 -6.37
CA LEU A 93 21.30 24.37 -7.68
C LEU A 93 22.23 23.65 -8.68
N ASP A 94 23.29 23.03 -8.22
CA ASP A 94 24.26 22.28 -9.05
C ASP A 94 23.83 20.80 -9.26
N SER A 95 22.69 20.36 -8.71
CA SER A 95 22.19 18.99 -8.86
C SER A 95 21.77 18.60 -10.28
N GLY A 96 21.60 19.58 -11.17
CA GLY A 96 21.10 19.37 -12.52
C GLY A 96 19.57 19.26 -12.62
N ALA A 97 18.86 19.33 -11.49
CA ALA A 97 17.39 19.32 -11.50
C ALA A 97 16.84 20.62 -12.13
N PRO A 98 15.86 20.54 -13.05
CA PRO A 98 15.25 21.73 -13.65
C PRO A 98 14.36 22.51 -12.67
N VAL A 99 13.98 21.89 -11.56
CA VAL A 99 13.15 22.49 -10.51
C VAL A 99 13.86 22.38 -9.17
N VAL A 100 13.75 23.42 -8.35
CA VAL A 100 14.23 23.42 -6.97
C VAL A 100 13.09 23.83 -6.05
N CYS A 101 12.85 23.04 -5.01
CA CYS A 101 11.92 23.34 -3.93
C CYS A 101 12.72 23.71 -2.68
N MET A 102 12.54 24.93 -2.19
CA MET A 102 13.26 25.42 -1.02
C MET A 102 12.32 25.59 0.16
N VAL A 103 12.64 24.91 1.27
CA VAL A 103 11.94 25.11 2.53
C VAL A 103 12.48 26.34 3.26
N GLY A 104 11.59 27.17 3.81
CA GLY A 104 11.93 28.28 4.69
C GLY A 104 10.91 28.45 5.80
N LYS A 105 11.36 29.03 6.92
CA LYS A 105 10.52 29.17 8.11
C LYS A 105 9.47 30.25 7.92
N THR A 106 8.23 29.94 8.28
CA THR A 106 7.10 30.88 8.23
C THR A 106 6.39 31.06 9.58
N TRP A 107 6.92 30.42 10.60
CA TRP A 107 6.51 30.59 11.98
C TRP A 107 7.59 31.38 12.74
N ASP A 108 7.25 32.54 13.30
CA ASP A 108 8.15 33.41 14.05
C ASP A 108 8.89 32.68 15.18
N PHE A 109 8.21 31.82 15.91
CA PHE A 109 8.80 30.95 16.91
C PHE A 109 9.98 30.11 16.34
N HIS A 110 9.84 29.54 15.15
CA HIS A 110 10.91 28.76 14.52
C HIS A 110 12.05 29.61 13.99
N VAL A 111 11.78 30.85 13.56
CA VAL A 111 12.84 31.80 13.17
C VAL A 111 13.72 32.11 14.37
N GLU A 112 13.11 32.32 15.54
CA GLU A 112 13.84 32.62 16.77
C GLU A 112 14.63 31.42 17.29
N ILE A 113 13.96 30.27 17.52
CA ILE A 113 14.58 29.12 18.22
C ILE A 113 15.44 28.26 17.31
N ALA A 114 15.04 28.03 16.06
CA ALA A 114 15.76 27.12 15.16
C ALA A 114 16.81 27.86 14.30
N LEU A 115 16.47 29.01 13.74
CA LEU A 115 17.42 29.79 12.92
C LEU A 115 18.27 30.75 13.76
N ARG A 116 17.80 31.14 14.96
CA ARG A 116 18.43 32.17 15.81
C ARG A 116 18.66 33.46 15.04
N SER A 117 17.67 33.88 14.29
CA SER A 117 17.69 35.01 13.37
C SER A 117 16.53 35.96 13.67
N THR A 118 16.49 37.10 12.97
CA THR A 118 15.39 38.05 13.04
C THR A 118 14.34 37.75 11.97
N LEU A 119 13.10 38.20 12.19
CA LEU A 119 12.04 38.09 11.20
C LEU A 119 12.38 38.84 9.89
N ALA A 120 13.07 39.98 10.00
CA ALA A 120 13.51 40.72 8.83
C ALA A 120 14.54 39.94 8.00
N GLU A 121 15.57 39.40 8.66
CA GLU A 121 16.58 38.60 7.97
C GLU A 121 15.97 37.32 7.35
N ASN A 122 14.99 36.66 8.02
CA ASN A 122 14.32 35.50 7.44
C ASN A 122 13.57 35.88 6.14
N LEU A 123 12.91 37.01 6.07
CA LEU A 123 12.28 37.49 4.83
C LEU A 123 13.30 37.75 3.73
N GLU A 124 14.46 38.35 4.06
CA GLU A 124 15.56 38.52 3.13
C GLU A 124 16.13 37.18 2.66
N MET A 125 16.31 36.21 3.57
CA MET A 125 16.76 34.86 3.21
C MET A 125 15.85 34.18 2.20
N ILE A 126 14.53 34.29 2.38
CA ILE A 126 13.53 33.76 1.44
C ILE A 126 13.67 34.46 0.07
N ALA A 127 13.65 35.80 0.06
CA ALA A 127 13.69 36.58 -1.17
C ALA A 127 15.00 36.38 -1.94
N ASP A 128 16.14 36.49 -1.27
CA ASP A 128 17.47 36.38 -1.88
C ASP A 128 17.70 35.00 -2.47
N SER A 129 17.35 33.93 -1.72
CA SER A 129 17.55 32.57 -2.17
C SER A 129 16.72 32.25 -3.43
N ILE A 130 15.46 32.66 -3.44
CA ILE A 130 14.58 32.44 -4.58
C ILE A 130 15.02 33.27 -5.81
N ALA A 131 15.33 34.53 -5.61
CA ALA A 131 15.81 35.42 -6.70
C ALA A 131 17.12 34.89 -7.32
N PHE A 132 18.04 34.42 -6.49
CA PHE A 132 19.30 33.83 -6.93
C PHE A 132 19.11 32.53 -7.70
N ALA A 133 18.25 31.65 -7.20
CA ALA A 133 17.95 30.35 -7.83
C ALA A 133 17.25 30.51 -9.18
N ARG A 134 16.36 31.50 -9.31
CA ARG A 134 15.66 31.80 -10.57
C ARG A 134 16.57 32.10 -11.76
N GLY A 135 17.75 32.59 -11.51
CA GLY A 135 18.75 32.82 -12.56
C GLY A 135 19.49 31.55 -13.01
N ARG A 136 19.25 30.42 -12.36
CA ARG A 136 20.03 29.18 -12.53
C ARG A 136 19.21 27.92 -12.89
N VAL A 137 17.94 27.85 -12.47
CA VAL A 137 17.05 26.74 -12.74
C VAL A 137 15.75 27.21 -13.43
N ALA A 138 15.05 26.29 -14.05
CA ALA A 138 13.84 26.60 -14.81
C ALA A 138 12.67 27.07 -13.92
N GLU A 139 12.49 26.42 -12.75
CA GLU A 139 11.46 26.79 -11.77
C GLU A 139 11.99 26.72 -10.35
N VAL A 140 11.50 27.62 -9.51
CA VAL A 140 11.75 27.65 -8.07
C VAL A 140 10.43 27.56 -7.32
N MET A 141 10.35 26.70 -6.32
CA MET A 141 9.24 26.57 -5.40
C MET A 141 9.68 26.95 -3.98
N PHE A 142 8.73 27.37 -3.18
CA PHE A 142 8.94 27.71 -1.79
C PHE A 142 7.96 26.94 -0.92
N ASP A 143 8.47 26.04 -0.09
CA ASP A 143 7.70 25.35 0.95
C ASP A 143 7.72 26.22 2.21
N ALA A 144 6.57 26.77 2.54
CA ALA A 144 6.33 27.62 3.70
C ALA A 144 6.15 26.74 4.95
N GLU A 145 7.27 26.32 5.55
CA GLU A 145 7.29 25.35 6.64
C GLU A 145 6.57 25.90 7.88
N HIS A 146 5.71 25.06 8.49
CA HIS A 146 4.82 25.41 9.60
C HIS A 146 3.91 26.61 9.31
N PHE A 147 3.43 26.74 8.07
CA PHE A 147 2.62 27.89 7.68
C PHE A 147 1.36 28.04 8.53
N PHE A 148 0.63 26.95 8.76
CA PHE A 148 -0.62 27.01 9.53
C PHE A 148 -0.40 27.34 10.99
N ASP A 149 0.66 26.84 11.63
CA ASP A 149 1.05 27.20 12.99
C ASP A 149 1.48 28.66 13.05
N GLY A 150 2.33 29.08 12.11
CA GLY A 150 2.79 30.46 12.00
C GLY A 150 1.66 31.45 11.73
N TYR A 151 0.72 31.09 10.86
CA TYR A 151 -0.45 31.92 10.56
C TYR A 151 -1.34 32.11 11.79
N LYS A 152 -1.61 31.03 12.55
CA LYS A 152 -2.39 31.10 13.80
C LYS A 152 -1.71 31.97 14.85
N ALA A 153 -0.38 31.96 14.92
CA ALA A 153 0.41 32.72 15.90
C ALA A 153 0.65 34.19 15.45
N ASN A 154 1.04 34.38 14.20
CA ASN A 154 1.41 35.69 13.63
C ASN A 154 1.06 35.73 12.13
N PRO A 155 -0.21 36.00 11.78
CA PRO A 155 -0.67 35.97 10.40
C PRO A 155 0.05 36.94 9.50
N ASP A 156 0.40 38.14 10.00
CA ASP A 156 1.11 39.17 9.21
C ASP A 156 2.50 38.69 8.78
N PHE A 157 3.24 38.05 9.67
CA PHE A 157 4.56 37.50 9.34
C PHE A 157 4.47 36.35 8.35
N ALA A 158 3.56 35.38 8.60
CA ALA A 158 3.36 34.25 7.71
C ALA A 158 2.99 34.68 6.29
N LEU A 159 2.10 35.67 6.15
CA LEU A 159 1.71 36.24 4.85
C LEU A 159 2.85 36.99 4.17
N ARG A 160 3.68 37.74 4.91
CA ARG A 160 4.86 38.40 4.37
C ARG A 160 5.89 37.39 3.83
N CYS A 161 6.03 36.22 4.42
CA CYS A 161 6.88 35.17 3.89
C CYS A 161 6.38 34.68 2.51
N ILE A 162 5.08 34.46 2.34
CA ILE A 162 4.48 34.11 1.04
C ILE A 162 4.70 35.23 0.02
N GLU A 163 4.46 36.50 0.43
CA GLU A 163 4.67 37.65 -0.42
C GLU A 163 6.13 37.79 -0.88
N ALA A 164 7.09 37.63 0.03
CA ALA A 164 8.51 37.64 -0.27
C ALA A 164 8.89 36.56 -1.30
N ALA A 165 8.41 35.35 -1.12
CA ALA A 165 8.65 34.26 -2.04
C ALA A 165 8.07 34.51 -3.44
N LEU A 166 6.81 34.95 -3.51
CA LEU A 166 6.12 35.18 -4.78
C LEU A 166 6.72 36.38 -5.53
N ASN A 167 7.10 37.47 -4.82
CA ASN A 167 7.73 38.66 -5.41
C ASN A 167 9.15 38.34 -5.90
N ALA A 168 9.90 37.51 -5.20
CA ALA A 168 11.21 37.02 -5.63
C ALA A 168 11.14 36.09 -6.84
N GLY A 169 9.92 35.60 -7.16
CA GLY A 169 9.61 34.87 -8.38
C GLY A 169 9.45 33.37 -8.21
N ALA A 170 9.14 32.89 -7.02
CA ALA A 170 8.72 31.51 -6.86
C ALA A 170 7.53 31.18 -7.78
N ARG A 171 7.57 30.04 -8.44
CA ARG A 171 6.44 29.56 -9.25
C ARG A 171 5.28 29.16 -8.34
N TRP A 172 5.59 28.50 -7.25
CA TRP A 172 4.65 28.03 -6.23
C TRP A 172 5.12 28.46 -4.84
N ALA A 173 4.19 28.96 -4.04
CA ALA A 173 4.34 29.08 -2.60
C ALA A 173 3.40 28.05 -1.94
N VAL A 174 3.96 27.09 -1.26
CA VAL A 174 3.27 25.92 -0.74
C VAL A 174 3.01 26.11 0.75
N LEU A 175 1.75 26.05 1.14
CA LEU A 175 1.32 26.16 2.54
C LEU A 175 1.49 24.81 3.23
N CYS A 176 2.43 24.69 4.19
CA CYS A 176 2.74 23.43 4.83
C CYS A 176 2.05 23.30 6.20
N ASP A 177 1.26 22.26 6.36
CA ASP A 177 0.81 21.77 7.67
C ASP A 177 1.83 20.75 8.19
N THR A 178 3.00 21.27 8.60
CA THR A 178 4.18 20.45 8.94
C THR A 178 3.96 19.60 10.18
N ASN A 179 3.17 20.08 11.16
CA ASN A 179 2.80 19.32 12.35
C ASN A 179 1.63 18.35 12.09
N GLY A 180 0.95 18.44 10.94
CA GLY A 180 -0.23 17.62 10.66
C GLY A 180 -1.39 17.81 11.63
N GLY A 181 -1.38 18.94 12.36
CA GLY A 181 -2.31 19.22 13.45
C GLY A 181 -3.52 20.07 13.07
N SER A 182 -3.57 20.59 11.85
CA SER A 182 -4.67 21.45 11.41
C SER A 182 -5.90 20.62 11.03
N LEU A 183 -7.09 21.17 11.30
CA LEU A 183 -8.35 20.54 10.94
C LEU A 183 -8.88 21.09 9.61
N PRO A 184 -9.69 20.34 8.84
CA PRO A 184 -10.13 20.75 7.51
C PRO A 184 -10.82 22.12 7.44
N HIS A 185 -11.59 22.49 8.44
CA HIS A 185 -12.26 23.80 8.49
C HIS A 185 -11.28 24.94 8.75
N GLU A 186 -10.20 24.71 9.53
CA GLU A 186 -9.14 25.70 9.75
C GLU A 186 -8.33 25.91 8.47
N VAL A 187 -7.94 24.81 7.81
CA VAL A 187 -7.24 24.85 6.52
C VAL A 187 -8.09 25.59 5.48
N GLU A 188 -9.40 25.27 5.39
CA GLU A 188 -10.31 25.95 4.47
C GLU A 188 -10.38 27.46 4.74
N ALA A 189 -10.54 27.87 5.99
CA ALA A 189 -10.64 29.28 6.36
C ALA A 189 -9.35 30.04 6.04
N ILE A 190 -8.20 29.54 6.53
CA ILE A 190 -6.89 30.18 6.31
C ILE A 190 -6.55 30.23 4.82
N THR A 191 -6.72 29.13 4.11
CA THR A 191 -6.40 29.05 2.68
C THR A 191 -7.25 30.02 1.84
N ARG A 192 -8.53 30.20 2.21
CA ARG A 192 -9.43 31.17 1.54
C ARG A 192 -8.93 32.60 1.71
N GLU A 193 -8.46 32.95 2.90
CA GLU A 193 -7.87 34.28 3.16
C GLU A 193 -6.57 34.47 2.37
N VAL A 194 -5.70 33.46 2.32
CA VAL A 194 -4.46 33.50 1.53
C VAL A 194 -4.77 33.63 0.03
N ALA A 195 -5.73 32.84 -0.48
CA ALA A 195 -6.13 32.88 -1.89
C ALA A 195 -6.86 34.20 -2.29
N ALA A 196 -7.41 34.92 -1.33
CA ALA A 196 -7.93 36.27 -1.57
C ALA A 196 -6.84 37.33 -1.75
N ARG A 197 -5.62 37.07 -1.24
CA ARG A 197 -4.47 37.97 -1.35
C ARG A 197 -3.52 37.61 -2.49
N PHE A 198 -3.36 36.31 -2.76
CA PHE A 198 -2.41 35.79 -3.73
C PHE A 198 -3.10 34.92 -4.76
N PRO A 199 -2.66 34.90 -6.04
CA PRO A 199 -3.26 34.07 -7.07
C PRO A 199 -3.18 32.57 -6.70
N GLY A 200 -4.31 31.87 -6.64
CA GLY A 200 -4.38 30.45 -6.29
C GLY A 200 -3.58 29.54 -7.24
N GLU A 201 -3.43 29.95 -8.52
CA GLU A 201 -2.58 29.29 -9.50
C GLU A 201 -1.08 29.40 -9.22
N ARG A 202 -0.70 30.08 -8.14
CA ARG A 202 0.67 30.15 -7.62
C ARG A 202 0.80 29.59 -6.20
N LEU A 203 -0.29 29.04 -5.66
CA LEU A 203 -0.32 28.48 -4.31
C LEU A 203 -0.41 26.95 -4.34
N GLY A 204 0.31 26.31 -3.42
CA GLY A 204 0.31 24.88 -3.17
C GLY A 204 -0.11 24.53 -1.75
N ILE A 205 -0.35 23.24 -1.51
CA ILE A 205 -0.65 22.66 -0.19
C ILE A 205 0.19 21.42 0.04
N HIS A 206 0.75 21.29 1.25
CA HIS A 206 1.49 20.14 1.74
C HIS A 206 1.03 19.81 3.15
N CYS A 207 0.48 18.62 3.39
CA CYS A 207 -0.07 18.24 4.68
C CYS A 207 0.52 16.93 5.19
N HIS A 208 0.95 16.92 6.47
CA HIS A 208 1.22 15.70 7.22
C HIS A 208 -0.06 15.14 7.84
N ASP A 209 -0.05 13.85 8.19
CA ASP A 209 -1.26 13.07 8.52
C ASP A 209 -1.39 12.75 10.02
N ASP A 210 -0.78 13.53 10.90
CA ASP A 210 -0.73 13.26 12.35
C ASP A 210 -2.12 13.22 13.02
N THR A 211 -3.09 13.91 12.43
CA THR A 211 -4.51 13.86 12.87
C THR A 211 -5.39 12.98 11.97
N GLY A 212 -4.82 12.28 10.99
CA GLY A 212 -5.58 11.50 10.00
C GLY A 212 -6.38 12.37 9.02
N ASN A 213 -5.99 13.65 8.84
CA ASN A 213 -6.74 14.62 8.04
C ASN A 213 -5.98 15.15 6.82
N ALA A 214 -4.78 14.66 6.51
CA ALA A 214 -3.95 15.23 5.44
C ALA A 214 -4.67 15.25 4.08
N VAL A 215 -5.36 14.17 3.72
CA VAL A 215 -6.17 14.10 2.50
C VAL A 215 -7.30 15.13 2.55
N ALA A 216 -8.07 15.18 3.64
CA ALA A 216 -9.20 16.10 3.81
C ALA A 216 -8.73 17.57 3.78
N ASN A 217 -7.60 17.87 4.43
CA ASN A 217 -6.96 19.19 4.43
C ASN A 217 -6.56 19.63 3.02
N SER A 218 -5.93 18.72 2.26
CA SER A 218 -5.54 18.99 0.86
C SER A 218 -6.77 19.26 -0.02
N LEU A 219 -7.85 18.50 0.13
CA LEU A 219 -9.12 18.72 -0.61
C LEU A 219 -9.78 20.05 -0.22
N ALA A 220 -9.75 20.42 1.07
CA ALA A 220 -10.28 21.70 1.56
C ALA A 220 -9.49 22.89 0.97
N ALA A 221 -8.17 22.79 0.90
CA ALA A 221 -7.30 23.79 0.27
C ALA A 221 -7.58 23.94 -1.22
N VAL A 222 -7.74 22.85 -1.96
CA VAL A 222 -8.09 22.88 -3.40
C VAL A 222 -9.43 23.58 -3.62
N ARG A 223 -10.44 23.28 -2.81
CA ARG A 223 -11.75 23.96 -2.86
C ARG A 223 -11.63 25.47 -2.60
N SER A 224 -10.68 25.88 -1.79
CA SER A 224 -10.39 27.28 -1.47
C SER A 224 -9.57 28.01 -2.52
N GLY A 225 -9.18 27.35 -3.62
CA GLY A 225 -8.51 27.97 -4.74
C GLY A 225 -7.06 27.57 -4.98
N ILE A 226 -6.45 26.73 -4.13
CA ILE A 226 -5.10 26.20 -4.34
C ILE A 226 -5.06 25.33 -5.61
N ARG A 227 -3.93 25.40 -6.35
CA ARG A 227 -3.77 24.70 -7.62
C ARG A 227 -2.57 23.76 -7.71
N GLN A 228 -1.75 23.65 -6.65
CA GLN A 228 -0.76 22.59 -6.52
C GLN A 228 -1.05 21.75 -5.27
N VAL A 229 -0.93 20.43 -5.38
CA VAL A 229 -1.09 19.49 -4.26
C VAL A 229 0.18 18.65 -4.17
N GLN A 230 0.80 18.68 -3.00
CA GLN A 230 1.92 17.81 -2.65
C GLN A 230 1.42 16.62 -1.82
N GLY A 231 2.07 15.48 -1.97
CA GLY A 231 1.81 14.28 -1.21
C GLY A 231 2.76 13.16 -1.58
N THR A 232 2.47 11.97 -1.09
CA THR A 232 3.30 10.80 -1.32
C THR A 232 2.45 9.60 -1.73
N LEU A 233 3.03 8.68 -2.49
CA LEU A 233 2.41 7.38 -2.73
C LEU A 233 2.29 6.62 -1.41
N ASN A 234 1.15 5.97 -1.22
CA ASN A 234 0.79 5.19 -0.03
C ASN A 234 0.86 5.98 1.29
N GLY A 235 0.89 7.33 1.22
CA GLY A 235 0.93 8.17 2.41
C GLY A 235 2.25 8.11 3.18
N LEU A 236 3.35 7.69 2.55
CA LEU A 236 4.66 7.65 3.16
C LEU A 236 5.08 9.05 3.65
N GLY A 237 5.85 9.12 4.75
CA GLY A 237 6.34 10.37 5.32
C GLY A 237 6.71 10.25 6.78
N GLU A 238 7.27 11.31 7.32
CA GLU A 238 7.67 11.36 8.71
C GLU A 238 6.47 11.17 9.65
N ARG A 239 6.68 10.55 10.81
CA ARG A 239 5.66 10.26 11.84
C ARG A 239 4.50 9.42 11.30
N CYS A 240 3.32 10.04 11.08
CA CYS A 240 2.11 9.38 10.58
C CYS A 240 1.98 9.43 9.05
N GLY A 241 2.95 10.06 8.36
CA GLY A 241 2.96 10.17 6.91
C GLY A 241 2.45 11.49 6.38
N ASN A 242 2.28 11.54 5.06
CA ASN A 242 1.82 12.69 4.29
C ASN A 242 0.45 12.46 3.64
N ALA A 243 -0.11 13.48 3.05
CA ALA A 243 -1.30 13.35 2.24
C ALA A 243 -1.13 12.26 1.17
N ASN A 244 -1.96 11.21 1.25
CA ASN A 244 -1.84 10.05 0.40
C ASN A 244 -2.34 10.33 -1.03
N LEU A 245 -1.42 10.40 -2.00
CA LEU A 245 -1.75 10.63 -3.41
C LEU A 245 -2.65 9.53 -3.98
N VAL A 246 -2.55 8.32 -3.48
CA VAL A 246 -3.42 7.21 -3.90
C VAL A 246 -4.90 7.50 -3.60
N SER A 247 -5.19 8.20 -2.52
CA SER A 247 -6.55 8.66 -2.20
C SER A 247 -6.91 9.99 -2.87
N LEU A 248 -5.93 10.89 -2.98
CA LEU A 248 -6.13 12.24 -3.55
C LEU A 248 -6.44 12.20 -5.05
N LEU A 249 -5.65 11.46 -5.84
CA LEU A 249 -5.76 11.44 -7.30
C LEU A 249 -7.17 11.05 -7.78
N PRO A 250 -7.73 9.89 -7.40
CA PRO A 250 -9.07 9.53 -7.83
C PRO A 250 -10.14 10.46 -7.26
N THR A 251 -9.97 10.98 -6.05
CA THR A 251 -10.92 11.92 -5.44
C THR A 251 -10.96 13.23 -6.22
N LEU A 252 -9.81 13.82 -6.53
CA LEU A 252 -9.71 15.06 -7.30
C LEU A 252 -10.29 14.90 -8.71
N MET A 253 -9.97 13.80 -9.38
CA MET A 253 -10.37 13.58 -10.77
C MET A 253 -11.82 13.07 -10.90
N LEU A 254 -12.20 12.04 -10.13
CA LEU A 254 -13.48 11.34 -10.32
C LEU A 254 -14.61 11.96 -9.51
N LYS A 255 -14.31 12.55 -8.33
CA LYS A 255 -15.33 13.13 -7.44
C LYS A 255 -15.44 14.64 -7.56
N MET A 256 -14.32 15.32 -7.72
CA MET A 256 -14.29 16.77 -7.77
C MET A 256 -14.18 17.33 -9.20
N GLY A 257 -13.87 16.48 -10.20
CA GLY A 257 -13.85 16.84 -11.61
C GLY A 257 -12.71 17.76 -12.02
N TYR A 258 -11.60 17.77 -11.26
CA TYR A 258 -10.41 18.52 -11.64
C TYR A 258 -9.63 17.84 -12.74
N GLU A 259 -8.99 18.64 -13.59
CA GLU A 259 -8.01 18.20 -14.56
C GLU A 259 -6.63 18.10 -13.90
N THR A 260 -5.91 17.02 -14.16
CA THR A 260 -4.54 16.81 -13.65
C THR A 260 -3.58 16.50 -14.79
N GLY A 261 -2.32 16.14 -14.50
CA GLY A 261 -1.39 15.58 -15.48
C GLY A 261 -1.80 14.19 -15.98
N LEU A 262 -2.59 13.49 -15.18
CA LEU A 262 -3.09 12.16 -15.49
C LEU A 262 -4.32 12.23 -16.40
N SER A 263 -4.38 11.33 -17.38
CA SER A 263 -5.62 10.96 -18.05
C SER A 263 -6.40 9.94 -17.22
N ARG A 264 -7.64 9.64 -17.61
CA ARG A 264 -8.40 8.53 -16.99
C ARG A 264 -7.76 7.16 -17.23
N GLU A 265 -7.07 6.99 -18.34
CA GLU A 265 -6.32 5.75 -18.64
C GLU A 265 -5.10 5.61 -17.75
N ASP A 266 -4.36 6.72 -17.51
CA ASP A 266 -3.25 6.73 -16.56
C ASP A 266 -3.72 6.38 -15.14
N LEU A 267 -4.89 6.86 -14.72
CA LEU A 267 -5.45 6.59 -13.39
C LEU A 267 -5.69 5.09 -13.16
N ARG A 268 -5.95 4.30 -14.21
CA ARG A 268 -6.08 2.83 -14.12
C ARG A 268 -4.78 2.12 -13.75
N GLN A 269 -3.64 2.81 -13.79
CA GLN A 269 -2.37 2.25 -13.32
C GLN A 269 -2.15 2.49 -11.82
N LEU A 270 -3.05 3.20 -11.13
CA LEU A 270 -2.83 3.64 -9.75
C LEU A 270 -2.61 2.48 -8.78
N THR A 271 -3.40 1.39 -8.90
CA THR A 271 -3.22 0.19 -8.08
C THR A 271 -1.87 -0.47 -8.33
N HIS A 272 -1.42 -0.56 -9.58
CA HIS A 272 -0.10 -1.07 -9.93
C HIS A 272 1.01 -0.22 -9.31
N VAL A 273 0.97 1.10 -9.49
CA VAL A 273 2.00 2.02 -8.96
C VAL A 273 2.08 1.97 -7.44
N SER A 274 0.93 1.91 -6.75
CA SER A 274 0.89 1.71 -5.29
C SER A 274 1.61 0.43 -4.87
N ARG A 275 1.38 -0.68 -5.57
CA ARG A 275 2.01 -1.97 -5.27
C ARG A 275 3.50 -1.99 -5.58
N VAL A 276 3.94 -1.35 -6.66
CA VAL A 276 5.37 -1.22 -6.97
C VAL A 276 6.15 -0.58 -5.82
N VAL A 277 5.59 0.46 -5.19
CA VAL A 277 6.23 1.08 -4.01
C VAL A 277 6.36 0.10 -2.86
N ASP A 278 5.29 -0.64 -2.53
CA ASP A 278 5.31 -1.63 -1.45
C ASP A 278 6.29 -2.78 -1.74
N GLU A 279 6.34 -3.26 -2.98
CA GLU A 279 7.29 -4.30 -3.42
C GLU A 279 8.74 -3.83 -3.29
N ARG A 280 9.05 -2.59 -3.71
CA ARG A 280 10.40 -2.01 -3.54
C ARG A 280 10.81 -1.89 -2.07
N LEU A 281 9.85 -1.69 -1.19
CA LEU A 281 10.05 -1.63 0.26
C LEU A 281 10.01 -3.01 0.93
N ASN A 282 9.79 -4.07 0.17
CA ASN A 282 9.55 -5.42 0.70
C ASN A 282 8.46 -5.43 1.80
N ARG A 283 7.37 -4.69 1.57
CA ARG A 283 6.22 -4.58 2.46
C ARG A 283 5.01 -5.24 1.83
N ALA A 284 4.19 -5.87 2.67
CA ALA A 284 2.85 -6.26 2.25
C ALA A 284 2.00 -4.99 2.04
N HIS A 285 1.28 -4.93 0.93
CA HIS A 285 0.39 -3.82 0.66
C HIS A 285 -0.79 -3.80 1.65
N ASP A 286 -1.29 -2.60 1.96
CA ASP A 286 -2.48 -2.46 2.79
C ASP A 286 -3.72 -2.90 2.01
N ARG A 287 -4.30 -4.02 2.43
CA ARG A 287 -5.51 -4.59 1.81
C ARG A 287 -6.74 -3.69 1.96
N HIS A 288 -6.74 -2.76 2.91
CA HIS A 288 -7.84 -1.84 3.18
C HIS A 288 -7.57 -0.41 2.68
N ALA A 289 -6.46 -0.19 1.98
CA ALA A 289 -6.14 1.12 1.41
C ALA A 289 -7.30 1.61 0.51
N PRO A 290 -7.79 2.85 0.68
CA PRO A 290 -8.84 3.38 -0.17
C PRO A 290 -8.45 3.29 -1.65
N TYR A 291 -9.40 2.92 -2.51
CA TYR A 291 -9.28 2.75 -3.95
C TYR A 291 -8.41 1.56 -4.42
N VAL A 292 -7.21 1.35 -3.88
CA VAL A 292 -6.21 0.39 -4.41
C VAL A 292 -6.10 -0.90 -3.61
N GLY A 293 -6.55 -0.92 -2.36
CA GLY A 293 -6.52 -2.11 -1.53
C GLY A 293 -7.42 -3.21 -2.09
N GLU A 294 -7.05 -4.45 -1.88
CA GLU A 294 -7.83 -5.61 -2.34
C GLU A 294 -9.26 -5.62 -1.80
N ASN A 295 -9.47 -5.05 -0.60
CA ASN A 295 -10.77 -5.00 0.06
C ASN A 295 -11.55 -3.72 -0.24
N ALA A 296 -10.99 -2.76 -0.98
CA ALA A 296 -11.65 -1.49 -1.30
C ALA A 296 -12.99 -1.69 -2.06
N PHE A 297 -13.07 -2.78 -2.83
CA PHE A 297 -14.27 -3.17 -3.59
C PHE A 297 -14.67 -4.62 -3.28
N ALA A 298 -14.47 -5.04 -2.02
CA ALA A 298 -14.85 -6.37 -1.57
C ALA A 298 -16.21 -6.32 -0.84
N HIS A 299 -17.13 -7.20 -1.25
CA HIS A 299 -18.48 -7.28 -0.70
C HIS A 299 -18.67 -8.61 0.02
N LYS A 300 -18.96 -8.56 1.32
CA LYS A 300 -19.13 -9.71 2.20
C LYS A 300 -20.60 -10.02 2.52
N GLY A 301 -21.41 -8.99 2.74
CA GLY A 301 -22.81 -9.15 3.13
C GLY A 301 -23.71 -9.56 1.96
N GLY A 302 -24.59 -10.56 2.15
CA GLY A 302 -25.46 -11.08 1.10
C GLY A 302 -26.40 -10.04 0.46
N LEU A 303 -26.87 -9.06 1.24
CA LEU A 303 -27.67 -7.94 0.70
C LEU A 303 -26.84 -7.02 -0.20
N HIS A 304 -25.58 -6.73 0.17
CA HIS A 304 -24.68 -5.92 -0.62
C HIS A 304 -24.37 -6.59 -1.96
N VAL A 305 -24.01 -7.87 -1.93
CA VAL A 305 -23.71 -8.64 -3.14
C VAL A 305 -24.91 -8.68 -4.07
N SER A 306 -26.11 -8.99 -3.57
CA SER A 306 -27.33 -9.01 -4.37
C SER A 306 -27.67 -7.64 -4.99
N ALA A 307 -27.35 -6.54 -4.33
CA ALA A 307 -27.60 -5.21 -4.85
C ALA A 307 -26.54 -4.82 -5.90
N VAL A 308 -25.26 -5.11 -5.65
CA VAL A 308 -24.15 -4.85 -6.59
C VAL A 308 -24.31 -5.64 -7.90
N GLU A 309 -24.77 -6.90 -7.83
CA GLU A 309 -25.06 -7.71 -9.03
C GLU A 309 -26.17 -7.09 -9.90
N LYS A 310 -27.12 -6.36 -9.31
CA LYS A 310 -28.16 -5.65 -10.05
C LYS A 310 -27.67 -4.32 -10.60
N ASP A 311 -26.97 -3.55 -9.79
CA ASP A 311 -26.38 -2.27 -10.15
C ASP A 311 -25.23 -1.94 -9.20
N ALA A 312 -24.00 -1.89 -9.72
CA ALA A 312 -22.79 -1.61 -8.95
C ALA A 312 -22.88 -0.28 -8.16
N ARG A 313 -23.55 0.73 -8.70
CA ARG A 313 -23.74 2.05 -8.07
C ARG A 313 -24.44 1.98 -6.71
N SER A 314 -25.09 0.85 -6.38
CA SER A 314 -25.77 0.67 -5.09
C SER A 314 -24.80 0.65 -3.90
N TYR A 315 -23.54 0.20 -4.08
CA TYR A 315 -22.53 0.09 -3.04
C TYR A 315 -21.10 0.47 -3.48
N GLU A 316 -20.91 0.81 -4.74
CA GLU A 316 -19.60 1.26 -5.27
C GLU A 316 -19.68 2.72 -5.66
N HIS A 317 -18.80 3.52 -5.09
CA HIS A 317 -18.77 4.96 -5.34
C HIS A 317 -18.00 5.37 -6.59
N VAL A 318 -17.20 4.45 -7.16
CA VAL A 318 -16.51 4.49 -8.45
C VAL A 318 -16.44 3.07 -9.00
N HIS A 319 -16.18 2.92 -10.30
CA HIS A 319 -15.88 1.59 -10.84
C HIS A 319 -14.46 1.18 -10.44
N PRO A 320 -14.23 -0.05 -9.95
CA PRO A 320 -12.91 -0.53 -9.54
C PRO A 320 -11.86 -0.36 -10.65
N GLU A 321 -12.25 -0.61 -11.89
CA GLU A 321 -11.39 -0.54 -13.07
C GLU A 321 -10.87 0.88 -13.34
N ASP A 322 -11.57 1.93 -12.87
CA ASP A 322 -11.14 3.32 -13.03
C ASP A 322 -9.82 3.62 -12.28
N VAL A 323 -9.47 2.78 -11.30
CA VAL A 323 -8.25 2.88 -10.50
C VAL A 323 -7.35 1.64 -10.62
N GLY A 324 -7.64 0.75 -11.58
CA GLY A 324 -6.89 -0.49 -11.81
C GLY A 324 -7.13 -1.59 -10.78
N ASN A 325 -8.24 -1.50 -10.05
CA ASN A 325 -8.66 -2.52 -9.08
C ASN A 325 -9.75 -3.43 -9.66
N THR A 326 -10.17 -4.44 -8.91
CA THR A 326 -11.22 -5.39 -9.28
C THR A 326 -12.20 -5.57 -8.13
N ARG A 327 -13.46 -5.87 -8.49
CA ARG A 327 -14.47 -6.26 -7.50
C ARG A 327 -14.18 -7.66 -6.98
N LYS A 328 -14.36 -7.85 -5.67
CA LYS A 328 -14.30 -9.18 -5.02
C LYS A 328 -15.58 -9.46 -4.26
N ILE A 329 -16.07 -10.68 -4.38
CA ILE A 329 -17.18 -11.18 -3.57
C ILE A 329 -16.62 -12.19 -2.58
N LEU A 330 -16.82 -11.91 -1.29
CA LEU A 330 -16.26 -12.70 -0.21
C LEU A 330 -17.29 -13.73 0.30
N VAL A 331 -16.80 -14.91 0.68
CA VAL A 331 -17.59 -15.94 1.37
C VAL A 331 -17.48 -15.74 2.87
N SER A 332 -18.59 -15.80 3.57
CA SER A 332 -18.61 -15.76 5.05
C SER A 332 -19.92 -16.30 5.61
N ASP A 333 -19.98 -16.39 6.95
CA ASP A 333 -21.21 -16.68 7.72
C ASP A 333 -22.36 -15.72 7.39
N GLN A 334 -22.05 -14.51 6.89
CA GLN A 334 -23.02 -13.55 6.39
C GLN A 334 -23.36 -13.74 4.90
N ALA A 335 -22.71 -14.70 4.24
CA ALA A 335 -22.96 -14.98 2.84
C ALA A 335 -24.38 -15.52 2.65
N GLY A 336 -25.07 -14.92 1.68
CA GLY A 336 -26.34 -15.43 1.19
C GLY A 336 -26.16 -16.34 -0.03
N ARG A 337 -27.30 -16.82 -0.55
CA ARG A 337 -27.33 -17.62 -1.79
C ARG A 337 -26.62 -16.91 -2.96
N SER A 338 -26.80 -15.58 -3.08
CA SER A 338 -26.17 -14.76 -4.14
C SER A 338 -24.66 -14.78 -4.10
N ASN A 339 -24.05 -14.68 -2.90
CA ASN A 339 -22.60 -14.75 -2.75
C ASN A 339 -22.05 -16.09 -3.25
N VAL A 340 -22.68 -17.19 -2.82
CA VAL A 340 -22.26 -18.55 -3.21
C VAL A 340 -22.39 -18.71 -4.72
N LEU A 341 -23.51 -18.28 -5.32
CA LEU A 341 -23.73 -18.36 -6.76
C LEU A 341 -22.71 -17.52 -7.56
N SER A 342 -22.36 -16.34 -7.06
CA SER A 342 -21.36 -15.51 -7.71
C SER A 342 -19.98 -16.17 -7.72
N LEU A 343 -19.57 -16.70 -6.56
CA LEU A 343 -18.29 -17.39 -6.44
C LEU A 343 -18.23 -18.69 -7.24
N LEU A 344 -19.33 -19.43 -7.30
CA LEU A 344 -19.41 -20.62 -8.16
C LEU A 344 -19.15 -20.28 -9.63
N ARG A 345 -19.68 -19.12 -10.10
CA ARG A 345 -19.41 -18.65 -11.47
C ARG A 345 -17.94 -18.25 -11.65
N GLU A 346 -17.32 -17.60 -10.65
CA GLU A 346 -15.89 -17.22 -10.70
C GLU A 346 -14.97 -18.43 -10.83
N VAL A 347 -15.31 -19.54 -10.14
CA VAL A 347 -14.56 -20.80 -10.25
C VAL A 347 -15.04 -21.70 -11.41
N GLY A 348 -15.85 -21.17 -12.31
CA GLY A 348 -16.31 -21.88 -13.52
C GLY A 348 -17.43 -22.89 -13.29
N LEU A 349 -18.03 -22.93 -12.09
CA LEU A 349 -19.16 -23.81 -11.76
C LEU A 349 -20.49 -23.11 -12.05
N VAL A 350 -21.08 -23.44 -13.21
CA VAL A 350 -22.38 -22.88 -13.61
C VAL A 350 -23.50 -23.76 -13.08
N ILE A 351 -24.31 -23.23 -12.17
CA ILE A 351 -25.44 -23.93 -11.59
C ILE A 351 -26.70 -23.04 -11.63
N GLU A 352 -27.88 -23.66 -11.74
CA GLU A 352 -29.13 -22.92 -11.71
C GLU A 352 -29.39 -22.26 -10.34
N ALA A 353 -29.89 -21.03 -10.36
CA ALA A 353 -30.11 -20.26 -9.13
C ALA A 353 -31.06 -20.96 -8.13
N ASN A 354 -31.93 -21.85 -8.57
CA ASN A 354 -32.90 -22.58 -7.74
C ASN A 354 -32.42 -23.99 -7.31
N ASP A 355 -31.20 -24.38 -7.64
CA ASP A 355 -30.69 -25.70 -7.28
C ASP A 355 -30.60 -25.85 -5.75
N PRO A 356 -31.21 -26.91 -5.16
CA PRO A 356 -31.21 -27.13 -3.71
C PRO A 356 -29.82 -27.43 -3.14
N ARG A 357 -28.85 -27.84 -3.96
CA ARG A 357 -27.46 -28.05 -3.54
C ARG A 357 -26.79 -26.76 -3.11
N VAL A 358 -27.17 -25.62 -3.73
CA VAL A 358 -26.67 -24.29 -3.32
C VAL A 358 -27.06 -23.97 -1.87
N ASP A 359 -28.31 -24.30 -1.45
CA ASP A 359 -28.73 -24.06 -0.05
C ASP A 359 -27.99 -24.96 0.94
N ARG A 360 -27.65 -26.19 0.52
CA ARG A 360 -26.79 -27.06 1.34
C ARG A 360 -25.38 -26.51 1.47
N LEU A 361 -24.80 -26.06 0.37
CA LEU A 361 -23.48 -25.44 0.38
C LEU A 361 -23.44 -24.18 1.27
N VAL A 362 -24.46 -23.32 1.19
CA VAL A 362 -24.59 -22.14 2.08
C VAL A 362 -24.61 -22.54 3.55
N ARG A 363 -25.39 -23.56 3.90
CA ARG A 363 -25.43 -24.07 5.29
C ARG A 363 -24.10 -24.63 5.72
N LEU A 364 -23.47 -25.45 4.88
CA LEU A 364 -22.18 -26.07 5.17
C LEU A 364 -21.07 -25.03 5.38
N VAL A 365 -21.03 -23.96 4.55
CA VAL A 365 -20.11 -22.83 4.75
C VAL A 365 -20.33 -22.20 6.11
N LYS A 366 -21.58 -21.88 6.48
CA LYS A 366 -21.90 -21.28 7.77
C LYS A 366 -21.54 -22.16 8.96
N GLU A 367 -21.80 -23.45 8.88
CA GLU A 367 -21.43 -24.43 9.91
C GLU A 367 -19.91 -24.51 10.07
N ARG A 368 -19.18 -24.56 8.96
CA ARG A 368 -17.72 -24.58 8.96
C ARG A 368 -17.14 -23.30 9.55
N GLU A 369 -17.65 -22.13 9.16
CA GLU A 369 -17.17 -20.84 9.71
C GLU A 369 -17.51 -20.69 11.19
N PHE A 370 -18.64 -21.21 11.64
CA PHE A 370 -19.01 -21.22 13.06
C PHE A 370 -17.99 -21.98 13.92
N ILE A 371 -17.42 -23.08 13.41
CA ILE A 371 -16.38 -23.84 14.09
C ILE A 371 -14.97 -23.32 13.81
N GLY A 372 -14.83 -22.15 13.15
CA GLY A 372 -13.58 -21.44 13.04
C GLY A 372 -12.91 -21.43 11.66
N TYR A 373 -13.46 -22.06 10.64
CA TYR A 373 -12.97 -21.92 9.26
C TYR A 373 -13.13 -20.47 8.79
N THR A 374 -12.40 -20.10 7.76
CA THR A 374 -12.62 -18.86 7.01
C THR A 374 -12.32 -19.14 5.55
N TYR A 375 -13.27 -18.80 4.69
CA TYR A 375 -13.08 -18.91 3.25
C TYR A 375 -12.68 -17.57 2.62
N ASP A 376 -12.75 -16.49 3.42
CA ASP A 376 -12.17 -15.21 3.08
C ASP A 376 -10.63 -15.32 3.11
N GLY A 377 -10.02 -15.34 1.92
CA GLY A 377 -8.59 -15.59 1.74
C GLY A 377 -8.19 -17.07 1.78
N ALA A 378 -9.13 -18.01 1.62
CA ALA A 378 -8.88 -19.45 1.42
C ALA A 378 -9.80 -19.99 0.31
N GLU A 379 -9.76 -19.33 -0.84
CA GLU A 379 -10.64 -19.57 -1.98
C GLU A 379 -10.52 -21.00 -2.50
N ALA A 380 -9.33 -21.60 -2.44
CA ALA A 380 -9.11 -22.98 -2.88
C ALA A 380 -9.85 -24.01 -2.01
N SER A 381 -9.89 -23.81 -0.68
CA SER A 381 -10.69 -24.69 0.19
C SER A 381 -12.19 -24.52 -0.04
N PHE A 382 -12.66 -23.29 -0.37
CA PHE A 382 -14.05 -23.09 -0.75
C PHE A 382 -14.37 -23.80 -2.08
N GLU A 383 -13.53 -23.66 -3.10
CA GLU A 383 -13.73 -24.31 -4.40
C GLU A 383 -13.79 -25.84 -4.26
N LEU A 384 -12.88 -26.44 -3.49
CA LEU A 384 -12.90 -27.87 -3.21
C LEU A 384 -14.20 -28.30 -2.52
N LEU A 385 -14.63 -27.56 -1.50
CA LEU A 385 -15.89 -27.82 -0.80
C LEU A 385 -17.08 -27.73 -1.77
N ALA A 386 -17.11 -26.73 -2.63
CA ALA A 386 -18.15 -26.54 -3.61
C ALA A 386 -18.19 -27.68 -4.65
N ARG A 387 -17.04 -28.08 -5.18
CA ARG A 387 -16.94 -29.20 -6.12
C ARG A 387 -17.33 -30.52 -5.49
N GLN A 388 -16.94 -30.78 -4.25
CA GLN A 388 -17.35 -31.95 -3.50
C GLN A 388 -18.88 -32.03 -3.34
N GLU A 389 -19.52 -30.93 -3.00
CA GLU A 389 -20.98 -30.89 -2.80
C GLU A 389 -21.78 -30.92 -4.11
N LEU A 390 -21.28 -30.28 -5.18
CA LEU A 390 -22.00 -30.10 -6.44
C LEU A 390 -21.68 -31.16 -7.50
N GLU A 391 -20.42 -31.54 -7.63
CA GLU A 391 -19.91 -32.43 -8.67
C GLU A 391 -19.59 -33.82 -8.15
N GLN A 392 -19.75 -34.07 -6.83
CA GLN A 392 -19.37 -35.33 -6.15
C GLN A 392 -17.88 -35.68 -6.39
N LEU A 393 -17.03 -34.65 -6.33
CA LEU A 393 -15.60 -34.81 -6.54
C LEU A 393 -15.01 -35.81 -5.52
N THR A 394 -14.36 -36.84 -6.01
CA THR A 394 -13.65 -37.79 -5.15
C THR A 394 -12.27 -37.24 -4.81
N PRO A 395 -11.87 -37.31 -3.52
CA PRO A 395 -10.51 -36.93 -3.15
C PRO A 395 -9.47 -37.75 -3.94
N PRO A 396 -8.37 -37.16 -4.41
CA PRO A 396 -7.36 -37.86 -5.20
C PRO A 396 -6.60 -38.94 -4.38
N PHE A 397 -6.69 -38.87 -3.08
CA PHE A 397 -6.14 -39.85 -2.15
C PHE A 397 -6.95 -39.88 -0.85
N GLU A 398 -6.84 -40.97 -0.11
CA GLU A 398 -7.48 -41.16 1.19
C GLU A 398 -6.41 -41.32 2.28
N LEU A 399 -6.49 -40.48 3.34
CA LEU A 399 -5.64 -40.67 4.51
C LEU A 399 -6.13 -41.89 5.32
N VAL A 400 -5.24 -42.83 5.57
CA VAL A 400 -5.50 -43.95 6.48
C VAL A 400 -4.98 -43.63 7.87
N SER A 401 -3.76 -43.17 7.99
CA SER A 401 -3.19 -42.69 9.27
C SER A 401 -1.91 -41.91 9.04
N TYR A 402 -1.60 -41.05 9.99
CA TYR A 402 -0.25 -40.50 10.12
C TYR A 402 0.22 -40.55 11.57
N ARG A 403 1.54 -40.52 11.75
CA ARG A 403 2.20 -40.33 13.04
C ARG A 403 3.32 -39.31 12.80
N VAL A 404 3.42 -38.32 13.68
CA VAL A 404 4.52 -37.35 13.69
C VAL A 404 5.22 -37.48 15.04
N THR A 405 6.54 -37.63 14.99
CA THR A 405 7.40 -37.66 16.16
C THR A 405 8.35 -36.45 16.07
N ASP A 406 8.38 -35.64 17.10
CA ASP A 406 9.29 -34.49 17.20
C ASP A 406 10.26 -34.75 18.34
N GLU A 407 11.54 -34.87 18.02
CA GLU A 407 12.62 -35.14 18.97
C GLU A 407 13.56 -33.96 19.10
N ARG A 408 13.84 -33.58 20.33
CA ARG A 408 14.94 -32.65 20.62
C ARG A 408 16.17 -33.47 21.04
N ARG A 409 17.24 -33.39 20.26
CA ARG A 409 18.51 -34.04 20.52
C ARG A 409 19.62 -33.03 20.80
N MET A 410 20.70 -33.50 21.41
CA MET A 410 21.92 -32.71 21.57
C MET A 410 22.98 -33.30 20.66
N THR A 411 23.74 -32.45 19.97
CA THR A 411 24.94 -32.87 19.25
C THR A 411 26.05 -33.25 20.24
N GLU A 412 27.10 -33.96 19.77
CA GLU A 412 28.29 -34.28 20.59
C GLU A 412 28.96 -33.00 21.14
N THR A 413 28.79 -31.87 20.48
CA THR A 413 29.31 -30.55 20.89
C THR A 413 28.36 -29.78 21.80
N GLY A 414 27.26 -30.39 22.23
CA GLY A 414 26.29 -29.77 23.15
C GLY A 414 25.32 -28.74 22.50
N VAL A 415 25.24 -28.71 21.17
CA VAL A 415 24.27 -27.84 20.46
C VAL A 415 22.95 -28.57 20.31
N PRO A 416 21.81 -28.00 20.76
CA PRO A 416 20.51 -28.63 20.57
C PRO A 416 20.08 -28.55 19.10
N PHE A 417 19.49 -29.66 18.60
CA PHE A 417 18.78 -29.69 17.32
C PHE A 417 17.47 -30.43 17.47
N THR A 418 16.50 -30.08 16.67
CA THR A 418 15.20 -30.75 16.58
C THR A 418 15.14 -31.55 15.28
N LEU A 419 14.60 -32.75 15.37
CA LEU A 419 14.32 -33.61 14.24
C LEU A 419 12.87 -34.06 14.32
N ALA A 420 12.09 -33.77 13.27
CA ALA A 420 10.73 -34.29 13.14
C ALA A 420 10.71 -35.40 12.10
N GLU A 421 10.04 -36.48 12.43
CA GLU A 421 9.76 -37.63 11.53
C GLU A 421 8.26 -37.79 11.37
N ALA A 422 7.78 -37.93 10.14
CA ALA A 422 6.41 -38.29 9.85
C ALA A 422 6.35 -39.66 9.15
N THR A 423 5.56 -40.57 9.72
CA THR A 423 5.14 -41.81 9.06
C THR A 423 3.70 -41.64 8.60
N MET A 424 3.43 -41.91 7.32
CA MET A 424 2.11 -41.73 6.72
C MET A 424 1.66 -42.98 5.96
N LYS A 425 0.38 -43.28 6.07
CA LYS A 425 -0.33 -44.28 5.24
C LYS A 425 -1.46 -43.59 4.50
N VAL A 426 -1.39 -43.63 3.18
CA VAL A 426 -2.44 -43.11 2.28
C VAL A 426 -2.82 -44.16 1.27
N ARG A 427 -4.07 -44.08 0.80
CA ARG A 427 -4.57 -44.91 -0.31
C ARG A 427 -4.68 -44.04 -1.57
N VAL A 428 -4.05 -44.50 -2.65
CA VAL A 428 -4.06 -43.83 -3.98
C VAL A 428 -4.53 -44.88 -4.98
N ASP A 429 -5.56 -44.61 -5.74
CA ASP A 429 -6.15 -45.53 -6.73
C ASP A 429 -6.43 -46.94 -6.16
N GLY A 430 -6.81 -47.02 -4.88
CA GLY A 430 -7.09 -48.28 -4.18
C GLY A 430 -5.85 -48.95 -3.57
N GLU A 431 -4.64 -48.57 -3.91
CA GLU A 431 -3.39 -49.10 -3.40
C GLU A 431 -2.91 -48.36 -2.15
N MET A 432 -2.39 -49.12 -1.16
CA MET A 432 -1.88 -48.59 0.10
C MET A 432 -0.40 -48.21 -0.05
N HIS A 433 -0.10 -46.94 0.20
CA HIS A 433 1.26 -46.43 0.27
C HIS A 433 1.63 -46.07 1.70
N MET A 434 2.76 -46.57 2.17
CA MET A 434 3.34 -46.22 3.47
C MET A 434 4.68 -45.52 3.24
N THR A 435 4.80 -44.33 3.75
CA THR A 435 6.02 -43.49 3.58
C THR A 435 6.50 -42.94 4.91
N VAL A 436 7.80 -42.67 4.98
CA VAL A 436 8.46 -42.01 6.11
C VAL A 436 9.31 -40.88 5.54
N ALA A 437 9.27 -39.72 6.20
CA ALA A 437 10.11 -38.59 5.86
C ALA A 437 10.50 -37.80 7.11
N GLU A 438 11.73 -37.30 7.08
CA GLU A 438 12.24 -36.37 8.07
C GLU A 438 12.06 -34.92 7.60
N GLY A 439 11.95 -33.99 8.55
CA GLY A 439 11.80 -32.57 8.29
C GLY A 439 12.41 -31.71 9.42
N ASN A 440 12.54 -30.42 9.17
CA ASN A 440 13.00 -29.45 10.15
C ASN A 440 11.90 -29.04 11.17
N GLY A 441 10.73 -29.68 11.07
CA GLY A 441 9.61 -29.55 11.98
C GLY A 441 8.45 -30.45 11.56
N PRO A 442 7.44 -30.61 12.43
CA PRO A 442 6.33 -31.59 12.26
C PRO A 442 5.58 -31.44 10.94
N VAL A 443 5.26 -30.20 10.55
CA VAL A 443 4.49 -29.91 9.31
C VAL A 443 5.33 -30.17 8.06
N ASN A 444 6.63 -29.83 8.11
CA ASN A 444 7.54 -30.10 6.99
C ASN A 444 7.77 -31.61 6.79
N ALA A 445 7.91 -32.37 7.88
CA ALA A 445 8.00 -33.83 7.80
C ALA A 445 6.71 -34.44 7.22
N LEU A 446 5.55 -33.92 7.61
CA LEU A 446 4.25 -34.38 7.13
C LEU A 446 4.06 -34.08 5.63
N ASP A 447 4.40 -32.86 5.17
CA ASP A 447 4.36 -32.47 3.75
C ASP A 447 5.29 -33.37 2.91
N ARG A 448 6.52 -33.59 3.37
CA ARG A 448 7.47 -34.48 2.67
C ARG A 448 6.99 -35.93 2.60
N ALA A 449 6.40 -36.46 3.67
CA ALA A 449 5.86 -37.82 3.68
C ALA A 449 4.68 -37.94 2.70
N LEU A 450 3.79 -36.94 2.66
CA LEU A 450 2.67 -36.90 1.71
C LEU A 450 3.16 -36.84 0.26
N ARG A 451 4.06 -35.94 -0.05
CA ARG A 451 4.64 -35.81 -1.41
C ARG A 451 5.32 -37.09 -1.84
N LYS A 452 6.11 -37.71 -0.95
CA LYS A 452 6.77 -39.00 -1.24
C LYS A 452 5.77 -40.10 -1.57
N ALA A 453 4.59 -40.10 -0.96
CA ALA A 453 3.53 -41.05 -1.26
C ALA A 453 2.84 -40.79 -2.61
N LEU A 454 2.68 -39.51 -2.97
CA LEU A 454 1.85 -39.09 -4.09
C LEU A 454 2.61 -38.86 -5.40
N LEU A 455 3.92 -38.51 -5.36
CA LEU A 455 4.69 -38.11 -6.55
C LEU A 455 4.74 -39.18 -7.65
N THR A 456 4.68 -40.44 -7.31
CA THR A 456 4.68 -41.55 -8.30
C THR A 456 3.39 -41.58 -9.10
N ALA A 457 2.24 -41.34 -8.45
CA ALA A 457 0.93 -41.31 -9.11
C ALA A 457 0.67 -39.91 -9.73
N TYR A 458 1.16 -38.86 -9.09
CA TYR A 458 0.90 -37.48 -9.46
C TYR A 458 2.20 -36.66 -9.62
N PRO A 459 2.92 -36.83 -10.75
CA PRO A 459 4.18 -36.08 -10.99
C PRO A 459 4.03 -34.56 -11.02
N ALA A 460 2.82 -34.05 -11.31
CA ALA A 460 2.52 -32.62 -11.30
C ALA A 460 2.73 -31.92 -9.94
N LEU A 461 2.89 -32.69 -8.85
CA LEU A 461 3.17 -32.12 -7.53
C LEU A 461 4.63 -31.71 -7.33
N VAL A 462 5.52 -32.02 -8.28
CA VAL A 462 6.96 -31.72 -8.15
C VAL A 462 7.24 -30.23 -8.09
N ASP A 463 6.46 -29.42 -8.79
CA ASP A 463 6.61 -27.96 -8.90
C ASP A 463 5.80 -27.16 -7.87
N MET A 464 5.02 -27.86 -7.02
CA MET A 464 4.25 -27.22 -5.96
C MET A 464 5.13 -26.87 -4.76
N HIS A 465 5.05 -25.66 -4.27
CA HIS A 465 5.80 -25.17 -3.10
C HIS A 465 4.88 -24.42 -2.13
N LEU A 466 5.11 -24.61 -0.83
CA LEU A 466 4.48 -23.82 0.21
C LEU A 466 5.22 -22.46 0.30
N VAL A 467 4.47 -21.36 0.22
CA VAL A 467 4.98 -19.98 0.22
C VAL A 467 4.80 -19.33 1.58
N ASP A 468 3.62 -19.52 2.21
CA ASP A 468 3.30 -18.93 3.49
C ASP A 468 2.52 -19.91 4.38
N TYR A 469 2.75 -19.79 5.68
CA TYR A 469 2.15 -20.64 6.69
C TYR A 469 1.75 -19.79 7.91
N LYS A 470 0.45 -19.64 8.13
CA LYS A 470 -0.11 -18.81 9.20
C LYS A 470 -0.90 -19.65 10.19
N VAL A 471 -0.63 -19.45 11.47
CA VAL A 471 -1.32 -20.11 12.57
C VAL A 471 -2.00 -19.06 13.43
N ARG A 472 -3.29 -19.25 13.72
CA ARG A 472 -4.06 -18.37 14.59
C ARG A 472 -4.83 -19.17 15.62
N ILE A 473 -4.68 -18.81 16.89
CA ILE A 473 -5.51 -19.33 17.98
C ILE A 473 -6.87 -18.61 17.91
N LEU A 474 -7.95 -19.40 17.93
CA LEU A 474 -9.33 -18.91 17.90
C LEU A 474 -9.92 -18.97 19.31
N GLY A 475 -10.45 -17.89 19.78
CA GLY A 475 -11.05 -17.78 21.13
C GLY A 475 -10.03 -17.46 22.22
N SER A 476 -10.38 -16.51 23.09
CA SER A 476 -9.60 -16.14 24.28
C SER A 476 -10.10 -16.96 25.46
N GLY A 477 -9.20 -17.67 26.15
CA GLY A 477 -9.49 -18.29 27.45
C GLY A 477 -9.39 -19.82 27.54
N ALA A 478 -9.29 -20.55 26.42
CA ALA A 478 -9.18 -22.01 26.43
C ALA A 478 -7.74 -22.52 26.59
N GLY A 479 -6.73 -21.64 26.64
CA GLY A 479 -5.33 -22.03 26.78
C GLY A 479 -4.87 -22.98 25.68
N THR A 480 -4.31 -24.12 26.05
CA THR A 480 -3.83 -25.16 25.14
C THR A 480 -4.94 -25.95 24.44
N ASP A 481 -6.19 -25.84 24.90
CA ASP A 481 -7.35 -26.52 24.29
C ASP A 481 -8.08 -25.65 23.27
N ALA A 482 -7.55 -24.44 22.98
CA ALA A 482 -8.12 -23.52 22.02
C ALA A 482 -8.13 -24.12 20.60
N LEU A 483 -9.17 -23.81 19.83
CA LEU A 483 -9.18 -24.10 18.40
C LEU A 483 -8.10 -23.30 17.69
N ILE A 484 -7.44 -23.94 16.76
CA ILE A 484 -6.35 -23.38 15.95
C ILE A 484 -6.79 -23.41 14.50
N ARG A 485 -6.65 -22.26 13.84
CA ARG A 485 -6.78 -22.15 12.39
C ARG A 485 -5.39 -22.09 11.76
N VAL A 486 -5.19 -22.93 10.77
CA VAL A 486 -4.00 -22.90 9.92
C VAL A 486 -4.41 -22.48 8.51
N MET A 487 -3.69 -21.52 7.94
CA MET A 487 -3.80 -21.14 6.53
C MET A 487 -2.47 -21.42 5.84
N ILE A 488 -2.52 -22.05 4.67
CA ILE A 488 -1.35 -22.37 3.84
C ILE A 488 -1.52 -21.72 2.48
N GLU A 489 -0.56 -20.88 2.09
CA GLU A 489 -0.44 -20.40 0.73
C GLU A 489 0.56 -21.26 -0.04
N SER A 490 0.16 -21.75 -1.19
CA SER A 490 0.96 -22.59 -2.08
C SER A 490 1.12 -21.92 -3.45
N THR A 491 2.19 -22.26 -4.17
CA THR A 491 2.44 -21.85 -5.56
C THR A 491 2.92 -23.02 -6.39
N ASP A 492 2.88 -22.85 -7.71
CA ASP A 492 3.42 -23.81 -8.66
C ASP A 492 4.37 -23.16 -9.68
N GLY A 493 4.93 -23.97 -10.57
CA GLY A 493 5.87 -23.53 -11.60
C GLY A 493 5.31 -22.53 -12.61
N SER A 494 3.98 -22.36 -12.69
CA SER A 494 3.33 -21.32 -13.49
C SER A 494 3.22 -19.97 -12.78
N GLY A 495 3.57 -19.91 -11.49
CA GLY A 495 3.41 -18.74 -10.64
C GLY A 495 1.98 -18.57 -10.08
N ARG A 496 1.08 -19.53 -10.32
CA ARG A 496 -0.25 -19.54 -9.72
C ARG A 496 -0.13 -19.73 -8.21
N ARG A 497 -0.90 -18.95 -7.45
CA ARG A 497 -0.97 -19.04 -5.98
C ARG A 497 -2.38 -19.40 -5.54
N TRP A 498 -2.50 -20.16 -4.46
CA TRP A 498 -3.77 -20.52 -3.84
C TRP A 498 -3.62 -20.71 -2.34
N THR A 499 -4.67 -20.41 -1.60
CA THR A 499 -4.68 -20.51 -0.15
C THR A 499 -5.72 -21.53 0.31
N THR A 500 -5.35 -22.34 1.30
CA THR A 500 -6.20 -23.36 1.93
C THR A 500 -6.24 -23.19 3.44
N VAL A 501 -7.28 -23.75 4.08
CA VAL A 501 -7.52 -23.59 5.51
C VAL A 501 -7.86 -24.92 6.19
N GLY A 502 -7.33 -25.10 7.40
CA GLY A 502 -7.70 -26.20 8.30
C GLY A 502 -7.94 -25.70 9.72
N VAL A 503 -8.83 -26.35 10.45
CA VAL A 503 -9.21 -25.97 11.82
C VAL A 503 -9.29 -27.20 12.71
N SER A 504 -8.57 -27.18 13.82
CA SER A 504 -8.59 -28.23 14.86
C SER A 504 -8.08 -27.66 16.19
N SER A 505 -8.33 -28.32 17.31
CA SER A 505 -7.61 -28.08 18.57
C SER A 505 -6.15 -28.59 18.52
N ASN A 506 -5.82 -29.41 17.55
CA ASN A 506 -4.47 -29.93 17.31
C ASN A 506 -3.86 -29.23 16.08
N VAL A 507 -2.74 -28.51 16.27
CA VAL A 507 -2.07 -27.75 15.20
C VAL A 507 -1.61 -28.66 14.05
N ILE A 508 -1.18 -29.90 14.33
CA ILE A 508 -0.76 -30.85 13.29
C ILE A 508 -1.97 -31.31 12.45
N GLU A 509 -3.10 -31.53 13.09
CA GLU A 509 -4.34 -31.88 12.39
C GLU A 509 -4.87 -30.71 11.55
N ALA A 510 -4.88 -29.50 12.09
CA ALA A 510 -5.25 -28.30 11.32
C ALA A 510 -4.31 -28.10 10.11
N SER A 511 -3.00 -28.34 10.31
CA SER A 511 -2.01 -28.27 9.22
C SER A 511 -2.23 -29.34 8.17
N TRP A 512 -2.55 -30.56 8.62
CA TRP A 512 -2.87 -31.66 7.72
C TRP A 512 -4.07 -31.35 6.82
N GLN A 513 -5.15 -30.82 7.37
CA GLN A 513 -6.35 -30.43 6.62
C GLN A 513 -5.99 -29.39 5.53
N ALA A 514 -5.25 -28.33 5.89
CA ALA A 514 -4.83 -27.32 4.94
C ALA A 514 -3.88 -27.87 3.87
N LEU A 515 -2.91 -28.72 4.23
CA LEU A 515 -1.99 -29.37 3.28
C LEU A 515 -2.72 -30.32 2.32
N SER A 516 -3.63 -31.14 2.85
CA SER A 516 -4.45 -32.07 2.07
C SER A 516 -5.27 -31.33 1.01
N ASP A 517 -5.93 -30.23 1.42
CA ASP A 517 -6.67 -29.35 0.52
C ASP A 517 -5.75 -28.71 -0.53
N ALA A 518 -4.54 -28.25 -0.13
CA ALA A 518 -3.62 -27.62 -1.05
C ALA A 518 -3.16 -28.56 -2.18
N VAL A 519 -2.88 -29.82 -1.82
CA VAL A 519 -2.52 -30.87 -2.78
C VAL A 519 -3.71 -31.26 -3.65
N ALA A 520 -4.89 -31.48 -3.04
CA ALA A 520 -6.10 -31.81 -3.78
C ALA A 520 -6.46 -30.72 -4.79
N TYR A 521 -6.34 -29.46 -4.41
CA TYR A 521 -6.58 -28.33 -5.29
C TYR A 521 -5.65 -28.32 -6.50
N LYS A 522 -4.33 -28.50 -6.30
CA LYS A 522 -3.35 -28.60 -7.39
C LYS A 522 -3.68 -29.72 -8.38
N LEU A 523 -4.21 -30.84 -7.88
CA LEU A 523 -4.52 -32.00 -8.71
C LEU A 523 -5.84 -31.88 -9.49
N HIS A 524 -6.76 -31.03 -9.04
CA HIS A 524 -8.07 -30.82 -9.67
C HIS A 524 -8.13 -29.53 -10.52
N ALA A 525 -7.17 -28.66 -10.38
CA ALA A 525 -7.05 -27.38 -11.09
C ALA A 525 -6.21 -27.51 -12.36
#